data_f7d82115a464ff6fc495bc933dc1cad7
#
_entry.id   f7d82115a464ff6fc495bc933dc1cad7
#
_cell.length_a   1.000
_cell.length_b   1.000
_cell.length_c   1.000
_cell.angle_alpha   90.00
_cell.angle_beta   90.00
_cell.angle_gamma   90.00
#
_symmetry.space_group_name_H-M   'P 1'
#
loop_
_entity.id
_entity.type
_entity.pdbx_description
1 polymer ?
#
loop_
_entity_poly.entity_id
_entity_poly.type
_entity_poly.pdbx_seq_one_letter_code
_entity_poly.pdbx_strand_id
1 'polypeptide(L)'
;MPTKETVRIAAIGDLHYSRTTSPGTLQTLFAQITEAADVLVLCGDLTDYGLADEARAFVKEFTATVKIPSVAVLGNHDFESGQQDEIRRIVTDAGIIVLDGDTTEVLGIGFAGVKGFAGGFGRRALGPWGEDIIKKFVHEAVDEALKLESALARLRTDRLIAVLHYSPIQSTVEGEPPEIYPFLGCSRLEDPLTRFPVSAVFHGHAHHGRPEGRTRNNVPVFNVSISLMRETFPERPFRLIELGATAPLLATERRTGSDRRAVEVHG
;
A
#
# COMPACT_ATOMS: atom_id res chain seq x y z
N MET A 1 -2.57 -6.16 -22.10
CA MET A 1 -3.11 -7.43 -21.59
C MET A 1 -4.62 -7.29 -21.44
N PRO A 2 -5.45 -8.34 -21.62
CA PRO A 2 -6.90 -8.20 -21.44
C PRO A 2 -7.21 -7.77 -19.99
N THR A 3 -8.11 -6.80 -19.86
CA THR A 3 -8.63 -6.39 -18.55
C THR A 3 -9.53 -7.50 -18.03
N LYS A 4 -9.20 -8.07 -16.88
CA LYS A 4 -10.02 -9.06 -16.22
C LYS A 4 -11.20 -8.36 -15.53
N GLU A 5 -12.43 -8.87 -15.69
CA GLU A 5 -13.63 -8.25 -15.08
C GLU A 5 -13.53 -8.17 -13.56
N THR A 6 -13.01 -9.21 -12.92
CA THR A 6 -12.74 -9.24 -11.48
C THR A 6 -11.31 -9.70 -11.25
N VAL A 7 -10.54 -8.95 -10.46
CA VAL A 7 -9.16 -9.26 -10.09
C VAL A 7 -9.10 -9.51 -8.59
N ARG A 8 -8.54 -10.65 -8.21
CA ARG A 8 -8.29 -11.03 -6.82
C ARG A 8 -6.89 -10.57 -6.43
N ILE A 9 -6.80 -9.78 -5.37
CA ILE A 9 -5.54 -9.23 -4.87
C ILE A 9 -5.30 -9.80 -3.48
N ALA A 10 -4.19 -10.53 -3.31
CA ALA A 10 -3.67 -10.91 -2.00
C ALA A 10 -2.66 -9.86 -1.55
N ALA A 11 -2.68 -9.52 -0.26
CA ALA A 11 -1.73 -8.58 0.33
C ALA A 11 -1.19 -9.12 1.67
N ILE A 12 0.10 -8.94 1.88
CA ILE A 12 0.83 -9.31 3.10
C ILE A 12 2.03 -8.39 3.27
N GLY A 13 2.51 -8.20 4.49
CA GLY A 13 3.72 -7.43 4.82
C GLY A 13 4.47 -8.03 6.00
N ASP A 14 5.60 -7.45 6.35
CA ASP A 14 6.37 -7.75 7.56
C ASP A 14 6.81 -9.23 7.62
N LEU A 15 7.35 -9.71 6.49
CA LEU A 15 7.82 -11.10 6.37
C LEU A 15 9.07 -11.35 7.21
N HIS A 16 9.88 -10.32 7.44
CA HIS A 16 11.10 -10.35 8.26
C HIS A 16 11.98 -11.56 7.94
N TYR A 17 12.24 -11.79 6.65
CA TYR A 17 13.07 -12.91 6.25
C TYR A 17 14.51 -12.67 6.71
N SER A 18 15.01 -13.53 7.59
CA SER A 18 16.32 -13.40 8.20
C SER A 18 17.26 -14.55 7.82
N ARG A 19 18.53 -14.42 8.17
CA ARG A 19 19.52 -15.50 7.99
C ARG A 19 19.17 -16.77 8.76
N THR A 20 18.36 -16.65 9.83
CA THR A 20 17.93 -17.76 10.67
C THR A 20 16.59 -18.36 10.23
N THR A 21 15.92 -17.73 9.26
CA THR A 21 14.68 -18.26 8.69
C THR A 21 14.96 -19.59 7.98
N SER A 22 14.28 -20.64 8.43
CA SER A 22 14.45 -21.97 7.81
C SER A 22 13.92 -21.95 6.37
N PRO A 23 14.63 -22.51 5.41
CA PRO A 23 14.14 -22.63 4.04
C PRO A 23 12.77 -23.32 3.99
N GLY A 24 11.86 -22.80 3.20
CA GLY A 24 10.50 -23.33 3.05
C GLY A 24 9.49 -22.77 4.08
N THR A 25 9.90 -21.87 4.97
CA THR A 25 9.01 -21.28 5.99
C THR A 25 7.80 -20.58 5.36
N LEU A 26 7.97 -19.91 4.21
CA LEU A 26 6.91 -19.19 3.51
C LEU A 26 6.27 -20.00 2.38
N GLN A 27 6.76 -21.22 2.10
CA GLN A 27 6.33 -22.01 0.95
C GLN A 27 4.82 -22.27 0.94
N THR A 28 4.27 -22.74 2.07
CA THR A 28 2.82 -23.00 2.19
C THR A 28 2.00 -21.75 2.02
N LEU A 29 2.42 -20.64 2.64
CA LEU A 29 1.77 -19.34 2.51
C LEU A 29 1.76 -18.86 1.05
N PHE A 30 2.91 -18.90 0.38
CA PHE A 30 3.02 -18.47 -1.02
C PHE A 30 2.24 -19.37 -1.98
N ALA A 31 2.14 -20.66 -1.68
CA ALA A 31 1.29 -21.58 -2.45
C ALA A 31 -0.19 -21.21 -2.32
N GLN A 32 -0.67 -20.99 -1.10
CA GLN A 32 -2.05 -20.52 -0.84
C GLN A 32 -2.35 -19.19 -1.55
N ILE A 33 -1.43 -18.23 -1.48
CA ILE A 33 -1.56 -16.92 -2.17
C ILE A 33 -1.65 -17.14 -3.68
N THR A 34 -0.75 -17.94 -4.26
CA THR A 34 -0.70 -18.17 -5.72
C THR A 34 -1.98 -18.83 -6.24
N GLU A 35 -2.60 -19.69 -5.46
CA GLU A 35 -3.88 -20.34 -5.81
C GLU A 35 -5.07 -19.36 -5.65
N ALA A 36 -5.06 -18.55 -4.60
CA ALA A 36 -6.18 -17.70 -4.25
C ALA A 36 -6.26 -16.40 -5.06
N ALA A 37 -5.13 -15.85 -5.52
CA ALA A 37 -5.04 -14.50 -6.06
C ALA A 37 -4.53 -14.43 -7.49
N ASP A 38 -4.75 -13.29 -8.13
CA ASP A 38 -4.27 -12.94 -9.46
C ASP A 38 -3.09 -11.96 -9.41
N VAL A 39 -2.97 -11.23 -8.29
CA VAL A 39 -1.87 -10.29 -8.00
C VAL A 39 -1.51 -10.40 -6.52
N LEU A 40 -0.21 -10.37 -6.21
CA LEU A 40 0.29 -10.29 -4.84
C LEU A 40 0.83 -8.88 -4.56
N VAL A 41 0.49 -8.34 -3.39
CA VAL A 41 1.03 -7.08 -2.86
C VAL A 41 1.85 -7.37 -1.61
N LEU A 42 3.08 -6.84 -1.57
CA LEU A 42 4.02 -6.97 -0.45
C LEU A 42 4.23 -5.59 0.19
N CYS A 43 3.83 -5.44 1.45
CA CYS A 43 3.78 -4.16 2.15
C CYS A 43 5.00 -3.86 3.02
N GLY A 44 6.21 -4.14 2.51
CA GLY A 44 7.49 -3.83 3.17
C GLY A 44 7.93 -4.86 4.21
N ASP A 45 9.10 -4.59 4.79
CA ASP A 45 9.81 -5.46 5.73
C ASP A 45 9.93 -6.89 5.18
N LEU A 46 10.48 -6.96 3.96
CA LEU A 46 10.77 -8.23 3.28
C LEU A 46 11.92 -8.96 4.00
N THR A 47 12.92 -8.18 4.44
CA THR A 47 14.08 -8.62 5.21
C THR A 47 13.97 -8.19 6.67
N ASP A 48 14.73 -8.84 7.55
CA ASP A 48 14.69 -8.55 9.00
C ASP A 48 15.74 -7.50 9.41
N TYR A 49 16.96 -7.60 8.86
CA TYR A 49 18.06 -6.69 9.16
C TYR A 49 18.52 -5.85 7.97
N GLY A 50 17.77 -5.84 6.88
CA GLY A 50 18.12 -5.06 5.70
C GLY A 50 19.40 -5.55 5.01
N LEU A 51 19.67 -6.87 5.03
CA LEU A 51 20.87 -7.45 4.45
C LEU A 51 20.59 -8.04 3.06
N ALA A 52 21.49 -7.80 2.11
CA ALA A 52 21.38 -8.34 0.77
C ALA A 52 21.29 -9.89 0.74
N ASP A 53 21.93 -10.58 1.69
CA ASP A 53 21.85 -12.04 1.78
C ASP A 53 20.46 -12.53 2.21
N GLU A 54 19.77 -11.77 3.07
CA GLU A 54 18.38 -12.05 3.44
C GLU A 54 17.45 -11.89 2.24
N ALA A 55 17.64 -10.81 1.47
CA ALA A 55 16.91 -10.60 0.22
C ALA A 55 17.14 -11.73 -0.79
N ARG A 56 18.40 -12.21 -0.96
CA ARG A 56 18.70 -13.35 -1.84
C ARG A 56 18.02 -14.63 -1.39
N ALA A 57 18.01 -14.89 -0.09
CA ALA A 57 17.35 -16.07 0.49
C ALA A 57 15.82 -15.97 0.32
N PHE A 58 15.23 -14.80 0.59
CA PHE A 58 13.81 -14.50 0.37
C PHE A 58 13.40 -14.73 -1.09
N VAL A 59 14.08 -14.11 -2.06
CA VAL A 59 13.70 -14.23 -3.47
C VAL A 59 13.86 -15.65 -4.02
N LYS A 60 14.80 -16.44 -3.50
CA LYS A 60 14.96 -17.83 -3.85
C LYS A 60 13.71 -18.65 -3.48
N GLU A 61 13.16 -18.46 -2.29
CA GLU A 61 11.94 -19.12 -1.83
C GLU A 61 10.70 -18.58 -2.57
N PHE A 62 10.65 -17.26 -2.72
CA PHE A 62 9.58 -16.57 -3.44
C PHE A 62 9.43 -17.06 -4.87
N THR A 63 10.50 -17.04 -5.67
CA THR A 63 10.46 -17.41 -7.09
C THR A 63 10.19 -18.89 -7.33
N ALA A 64 10.51 -19.74 -6.35
CA ALA A 64 10.18 -21.17 -6.42
C ALA A 64 8.66 -21.40 -6.41
N THR A 65 7.90 -20.58 -5.68
CA THR A 65 6.48 -20.80 -5.39
C THR A 65 5.55 -19.80 -6.04
N VAL A 66 5.84 -18.49 -5.97
CA VAL A 66 4.96 -17.44 -6.50
C VAL A 66 5.09 -17.33 -8.01
N LYS A 67 3.97 -17.44 -8.73
CA LYS A 67 3.90 -17.40 -10.20
C LYS A 67 2.95 -16.31 -10.72
N ILE A 68 2.39 -15.51 -9.84
CA ILE A 68 1.51 -14.39 -10.17
C ILE A 68 2.29 -13.05 -10.13
N PRO A 69 1.86 -12.04 -10.88
CA PRO A 69 2.43 -10.70 -10.80
C PRO A 69 2.46 -10.20 -9.36
N SER A 70 3.57 -9.58 -8.98
CA SER A 70 3.78 -9.13 -7.60
C SER A 70 4.30 -7.69 -7.58
N VAL A 71 3.71 -6.88 -6.70
CA VAL A 71 4.03 -5.47 -6.48
C VAL A 71 4.44 -5.31 -5.01
N ALA A 72 5.50 -4.56 -4.76
CA ALA A 72 6.04 -4.36 -3.42
C ALA A 72 6.39 -2.89 -3.15
N VAL A 73 6.41 -2.53 -1.88
CA VAL A 73 7.20 -1.43 -1.34
C VAL A 73 8.24 -2.01 -0.36
N LEU A 74 9.30 -1.28 -0.08
CA LEU A 74 10.22 -1.63 1.01
C LEU A 74 9.67 -1.08 2.34
N GLY A 75 10.05 -1.71 3.45
CA GLY A 75 9.76 -1.24 4.80
C GLY A 75 11.00 -0.72 5.52
N ASN A 76 10.87 -0.32 6.78
CA ASN A 76 11.98 0.25 7.54
C ASN A 76 13.10 -0.78 7.83
N HIS A 77 12.78 -2.05 8.04
CA HIS A 77 13.77 -3.09 8.21
C HIS A 77 14.61 -3.32 6.95
N ASP A 78 14.05 -3.14 5.76
CA ASP A 78 14.80 -3.21 4.51
C ASP A 78 15.86 -2.10 4.37
N PHE A 79 15.77 -1.02 5.19
CA PHE A 79 16.74 0.08 5.26
C PHE A 79 17.74 -0.04 6.43
N GLU A 80 17.55 -0.99 7.34
CA GLU A 80 18.29 -1.11 8.61
C GLU A 80 19.82 -1.10 8.44
N SER A 81 20.34 -1.81 7.46
CA SER A 81 21.78 -1.93 7.19
C SER A 81 22.30 -0.97 6.12
N GLY A 82 21.47 -0.04 5.60
CA GLY A 82 21.87 0.87 4.53
C GLY A 82 22.10 0.19 3.17
N GLN A 83 21.58 -1.03 2.97
CA GLN A 83 21.71 -1.80 1.72
C GLN A 83 20.40 -1.81 0.89
N GLN A 84 19.49 -0.88 1.14
CA GLN A 84 18.17 -0.84 0.50
C GLN A 84 18.21 -0.82 -1.03
N ASP A 85 19.23 -0.18 -1.63
CA ASP A 85 19.36 -0.13 -3.08
C ASP A 85 19.72 -1.52 -3.66
N GLU A 86 20.59 -2.26 -2.97
CA GLU A 86 20.95 -3.63 -3.36
C GLU A 86 19.77 -4.58 -3.13
N ILE A 87 19.02 -4.44 -2.02
CA ILE A 87 17.81 -5.20 -1.75
C ILE A 87 16.78 -4.95 -2.86
N ARG A 88 16.53 -3.68 -3.18
CA ARG A 88 15.62 -3.29 -4.29
C ARG A 88 16.03 -3.98 -5.59
N ARG A 89 17.31 -3.95 -5.93
CA ARG A 89 17.83 -4.59 -7.14
C ARG A 89 17.58 -6.09 -7.14
N ILE A 90 17.93 -6.78 -6.04
CA ILE A 90 17.73 -8.24 -5.90
C ILE A 90 16.25 -8.63 -6.07
N VAL A 91 15.36 -7.88 -5.41
CA VAL A 91 13.91 -8.11 -5.43
C VAL A 91 13.34 -7.83 -6.83
N THR A 92 13.79 -6.75 -7.49
CA THR A 92 13.37 -6.42 -8.86
C THR A 92 13.88 -7.43 -9.88
N ASP A 93 15.12 -7.88 -9.77
CA ASP A 93 15.71 -8.92 -10.64
C ASP A 93 14.97 -10.26 -10.52
N ALA A 94 14.32 -10.50 -9.38
CA ALA A 94 13.45 -11.65 -9.16
C ALA A 94 12.04 -11.52 -9.77
N GLY A 95 11.72 -10.39 -10.44
CA GLY A 95 10.46 -10.14 -11.12
C GLY A 95 9.38 -9.49 -10.25
N ILE A 96 9.71 -8.99 -9.05
CA ILE A 96 8.82 -8.22 -8.21
C ILE A 96 8.92 -6.73 -8.58
N ILE A 97 7.80 -6.08 -8.83
CA ILE A 97 7.77 -4.63 -9.13
C ILE A 97 7.85 -3.85 -7.83
N VAL A 98 9.00 -3.23 -7.54
CA VAL A 98 9.20 -2.44 -6.33
C VAL A 98 8.88 -0.97 -6.60
N LEU A 99 7.94 -0.40 -5.86
CA LEU A 99 7.50 0.98 -5.96
C LEU A 99 8.11 1.85 -4.84
N ASP A 100 8.50 3.08 -5.20
CA ASP A 100 8.96 4.13 -4.28
C ASP A 100 8.63 5.51 -4.86
N GLY A 101 7.36 5.86 -4.85
CA GLY A 101 6.85 7.00 -5.59
C GLY A 101 6.62 6.69 -7.07
N ASP A 102 6.78 5.44 -7.47
CA ASP A 102 6.51 4.95 -8.82
C ASP A 102 5.11 4.35 -8.93
N THR A 103 4.72 4.02 -10.16
CA THR A 103 3.44 3.40 -10.48
C THR A 103 3.62 2.22 -11.42
N THR A 104 2.69 1.29 -11.34
CA THR A 104 2.57 0.22 -12.33
C THR A 104 1.10 -0.10 -12.59
N GLU A 105 0.83 -0.72 -13.72
CA GLU A 105 -0.49 -1.25 -14.04
C GLU A 105 -0.41 -2.75 -14.24
N VAL A 106 -1.22 -3.49 -13.49
CA VAL A 106 -1.31 -4.95 -13.57
C VAL A 106 -2.79 -5.35 -13.69
N LEU A 107 -3.14 -6.08 -14.73
CA LEU A 107 -4.51 -6.57 -15.01
C LEU A 107 -5.57 -5.45 -15.00
N GLY A 108 -5.22 -4.24 -15.45
CA GLY A 108 -6.12 -3.09 -15.48
C GLY A 108 -6.36 -2.44 -14.11
N ILE A 109 -5.49 -2.71 -13.14
CA ILE A 109 -5.45 -2.03 -11.85
C ILE A 109 -4.17 -1.23 -11.77
N GLY A 110 -4.29 0.05 -11.41
CA GLY A 110 -3.17 0.94 -11.15
C GLY A 110 -2.69 0.80 -9.70
N PHE A 111 -1.39 0.64 -9.53
CA PHE A 111 -0.74 0.59 -8.23
C PHE A 111 0.18 1.80 -8.09
N ALA A 112 0.04 2.52 -6.98
CA ALA A 112 0.97 3.55 -6.55
C ALA A 112 1.53 3.15 -5.18
N GLY A 113 2.83 3.25 -4.98
CA GLY A 113 3.44 2.79 -3.74
C GLY A 113 4.57 3.68 -3.24
N VAL A 114 4.64 3.80 -1.92
CA VAL A 114 5.75 4.41 -1.17
C VAL A 114 5.96 3.64 0.12
N LYS A 115 7.16 3.72 0.68
CA LYS A 115 7.40 3.22 2.04
C LYS A 115 6.48 3.95 3.03
N GLY A 116 6.33 5.25 2.90
CA GLY A 116 5.76 6.11 3.90
C GLY A 116 6.75 6.42 5.01
N PHE A 117 6.29 7.14 6.05
CA PHE A 117 7.13 7.48 7.18
C PHE A 117 6.32 7.75 8.45
N ALA A 118 7.03 7.82 9.58
CA ALA A 118 6.54 8.15 10.89
C ALA A 118 6.10 9.63 11.00
N GLY A 119 5.46 10.02 12.11
CA GLY A 119 5.08 11.41 12.36
C GLY A 119 3.80 11.59 13.17
N GLY A 120 3.03 10.51 13.35
CA GLY A 120 1.83 10.49 14.18
C GLY A 120 0.56 10.96 13.48
N PHE A 121 -0.53 10.97 14.22
CA PHE A 121 -1.88 11.06 13.66
C PHE A 121 -2.66 12.29 14.16
N GLY A 122 -3.52 12.80 13.28
CA GLY A 122 -4.45 13.88 13.57
C GLY A 122 -3.77 15.20 13.91
N ARG A 123 -4.45 15.99 14.76
CA ARG A 123 -3.99 17.34 15.13
C ARG A 123 -2.73 17.38 15.99
N ARG A 124 -2.31 16.24 16.54
CA ARG A 124 -1.13 16.08 17.38
C ARG A 124 0.05 15.46 16.64
N ALA A 125 -0.07 15.27 15.32
CA ALA A 125 1.05 14.86 14.50
C ALA A 125 2.23 15.83 14.64
N LEU A 126 3.45 15.29 14.58
CA LEU A 126 4.68 16.07 14.74
C LEU A 126 4.79 17.17 13.67
N GLY A 127 5.08 18.40 14.11
CA GLY A 127 5.28 19.58 13.25
C GLY A 127 6.76 19.95 13.10
N PRO A 128 7.13 20.71 12.06
CA PRO A 128 8.52 21.05 11.72
C PRO A 128 9.04 22.25 12.52
N TRP A 129 9.08 22.16 13.84
CA TRP A 129 9.59 23.21 14.73
C TRP A 129 10.70 22.69 15.61
N GLY A 130 11.50 23.59 16.17
CA GLY A 130 12.63 23.27 17.05
C GLY A 130 13.89 22.90 16.28
N GLU A 131 14.56 21.87 16.70
CA GLU A 131 15.84 21.41 16.20
C GLU A 131 15.78 20.92 14.74
N ASP A 132 16.90 21.07 14.04
CA ASP A 132 17.00 20.69 12.62
C ASP A 132 16.71 19.20 12.37
N ILE A 133 17.05 18.34 13.32
CA ILE A 133 16.77 16.91 13.19
C ILE A 133 15.26 16.64 13.21
N ILE A 134 14.49 17.35 14.03
CA ILE A 134 13.03 17.25 14.06
C ILE A 134 12.42 17.77 12.75
N LYS A 135 12.94 18.89 12.23
CA LYS A 135 12.50 19.40 10.92
C LYS A 135 12.77 18.42 9.80
N LYS A 136 13.96 17.81 9.76
CA LYS A 136 14.31 16.76 8.78
C LYS A 136 13.38 15.55 8.89
N PHE A 137 13.12 15.09 10.11
CA PHE A 137 12.20 13.98 10.36
C PHE A 137 10.79 14.27 9.82
N VAL A 138 10.27 15.48 10.05
CA VAL A 138 8.95 15.87 9.54
C VAL A 138 8.95 16.07 8.02
N HIS A 139 10.05 16.58 7.46
CA HIS A 139 10.17 16.73 6.01
C HIS A 139 10.16 15.38 5.30
N GLU A 140 10.81 14.35 5.87
CA GLU A 140 10.72 12.98 5.32
C GLU A 140 9.26 12.51 5.22
N ALA A 141 8.44 12.74 6.27
CA ALA A 141 7.03 12.39 6.25
C ALA A 141 6.21 13.17 5.20
N VAL A 142 6.59 14.43 4.95
CA VAL A 142 5.98 15.26 3.89
C VAL A 142 6.40 14.75 2.51
N ASP A 143 7.67 14.47 2.31
CA ASP A 143 8.22 14.02 1.03
C ASP A 143 7.62 12.67 0.62
N GLU A 144 7.45 11.74 1.55
CA GLU A 144 6.78 10.46 1.30
C GLU A 144 5.30 10.65 0.90
N ALA A 145 4.57 11.57 1.56
CA ALA A 145 3.20 11.90 1.17
C ALA A 145 3.12 12.55 -0.22
N LEU A 146 4.06 13.45 -0.57
CA LEU A 146 4.14 14.08 -1.89
C LEU A 146 4.54 13.08 -2.98
N LYS A 147 5.45 12.12 -2.70
CA LYS A 147 5.75 11.01 -3.61
C LYS A 147 4.49 10.20 -3.92
N LEU A 148 3.69 9.84 -2.90
CA LEU A 148 2.43 9.12 -3.08
C LEU A 148 1.43 9.92 -3.91
N GLU A 149 1.27 11.23 -3.62
CA GLU A 149 0.38 12.11 -4.37
C GLU A 149 0.79 12.18 -5.86
N SER A 150 2.08 12.38 -6.11
CA SER A 150 2.63 12.41 -7.46
C SER A 150 2.43 11.07 -8.20
N ALA A 151 2.60 9.95 -7.51
CA ALA A 151 2.35 8.62 -8.06
C ALA A 151 0.87 8.45 -8.44
N LEU A 152 -0.05 8.71 -7.53
CA LEU A 152 -1.50 8.60 -7.78
C LEU A 152 -1.96 9.50 -8.93
N ALA A 153 -1.39 10.71 -9.05
CA ALA A 153 -1.72 11.65 -10.13
C ALA A 153 -1.33 11.17 -11.52
N ARG A 154 -0.39 10.22 -11.65
CA ARG A 154 0.04 9.65 -12.93
C ARG A 154 -0.84 8.51 -13.43
N LEU A 155 -1.58 7.84 -12.53
CA LEU A 155 -2.43 6.72 -12.89
C LEU A 155 -3.67 7.18 -13.67
N ARG A 156 -4.11 6.36 -14.62
CA ARG A 156 -5.26 6.62 -15.49
C ARG A 156 -6.29 5.49 -15.49
N THR A 157 -6.07 4.47 -14.65
CA THR A 157 -7.01 3.36 -14.48
C THR A 157 -8.14 3.74 -13.53
N ASP A 158 -9.32 3.14 -13.71
CA ASP A 158 -10.48 3.38 -12.83
C ASP A 158 -10.37 2.70 -11.45
N ARG A 159 -9.46 1.72 -11.34
CA ARG A 159 -9.20 0.95 -10.12
C ARG A 159 -7.80 1.26 -9.65
N LEU A 160 -7.69 1.94 -8.50
CA LEU A 160 -6.41 2.38 -7.94
C LEU A 160 -6.18 1.70 -6.59
N ILE A 161 -4.99 1.15 -6.42
CA ILE A 161 -4.50 0.60 -5.14
C ILE A 161 -3.30 1.43 -4.68
N ALA A 162 -3.34 1.86 -3.42
CA ALA A 162 -2.17 2.42 -2.76
C ALA A 162 -1.49 1.33 -1.90
N VAL A 163 -0.17 1.22 -2.05
CA VAL A 163 0.67 0.27 -1.32
C VAL A 163 1.64 1.06 -0.44
N LEU A 164 1.56 0.83 0.85
CA LEU A 164 2.36 1.52 1.87
C LEU A 164 3.04 0.48 2.77
N HIS A 165 4.06 0.92 3.52
CA HIS A 165 4.53 0.17 4.67
C HIS A 165 4.03 0.81 5.97
N TYR A 166 4.24 2.13 6.14
CA TYR A 166 3.72 2.87 7.29
C TYR A 166 2.22 3.15 7.17
N SER A 167 1.51 3.13 8.30
CA SER A 167 0.06 3.36 8.34
C SER A 167 -0.32 4.81 7.96
N PRO A 168 -1.35 5.01 7.10
CA PRO A 168 -1.88 6.34 6.82
C PRO A 168 -2.90 6.82 7.86
N ILE A 169 -3.47 5.94 8.71
CA ILE A 169 -4.57 6.25 9.64
C ILE A 169 -4.33 5.65 11.02
N GLN A 170 -4.80 6.33 12.06
CA GLN A 170 -4.63 5.87 13.43
C GLN A 170 -5.38 4.56 13.72
N SER A 171 -6.57 4.39 13.14
CA SER A 171 -7.44 3.25 13.49
C SER A 171 -6.82 1.88 13.20
N THR A 172 -5.88 1.78 12.25
CA THR A 172 -5.19 0.51 11.94
C THR A 172 -3.93 0.27 12.78
N VAL A 173 -3.50 1.24 13.59
CA VAL A 173 -2.44 1.04 14.60
C VAL A 173 -2.99 0.86 16.02
N GLU A 174 -4.29 1.01 16.21
CA GLU A 174 -4.93 0.74 17.50
C GLU A 174 -4.78 -0.73 17.86
N GLY A 175 -4.22 -0.99 19.04
CA GLY A 175 -3.79 -2.30 19.53
C GLY A 175 -2.32 -2.31 19.91
N GLU A 176 -1.53 -1.49 19.25
CA GLU A 176 -0.14 -1.22 19.62
C GLU A 176 -0.08 -0.32 20.88
N PRO A 177 1.04 -0.28 21.62
CA PRO A 177 1.23 0.70 22.68
C PRO A 177 1.08 2.14 22.16
N PRO A 178 0.25 2.99 22.78
CA PRO A 178 0.00 4.36 22.29
C PRO A 178 1.27 5.22 22.16
N GLU A 179 2.28 4.92 22.96
CA GLU A 179 3.56 5.61 22.98
C GLU A 179 4.33 5.50 21.67
N ILE A 180 4.09 4.42 20.91
CA ILE A 180 4.78 4.19 19.63
C ILE A 180 3.93 4.59 18.41
N TYR A 181 2.67 5.00 18.57
CA TYR A 181 1.83 5.43 17.45
C TYR A 181 2.52 6.45 16.52
N PRO A 182 3.26 7.47 17.02
CA PRO A 182 3.95 8.41 16.16
C PRO A 182 5.00 7.77 15.24
N PHE A 183 5.49 6.59 15.58
CA PHE A 183 6.48 5.84 14.80
C PHE A 183 5.84 4.84 13.84
N LEU A 184 4.54 4.55 13.99
CA LEU A 184 3.84 3.55 13.17
C LEU A 184 3.23 4.12 11.90
N GLY A 185 3.18 5.45 11.77
CA GLY A 185 2.64 6.07 10.57
C GLY A 185 2.42 7.57 10.70
N CYS A 186 1.76 8.13 9.71
CA CYS A 186 1.52 9.57 9.66
C CYS A 186 0.23 9.90 8.88
N SER A 187 -0.62 10.76 9.47
CA SER A 187 -1.84 11.25 8.80
C SER A 187 -1.59 12.02 7.49
N ARG A 188 -0.34 12.46 7.22
CA ARG A 188 -0.01 13.09 5.93
C ARG A 188 -0.16 12.13 4.76
N LEU A 189 0.03 10.82 4.98
CA LEU A 189 -0.20 9.79 3.97
C LEU A 189 -1.69 9.63 3.63
N GLU A 190 -2.61 10.00 4.53
CA GLU A 190 -4.05 9.96 4.25
C GLU A 190 -4.49 11.05 3.26
N ASP A 191 -3.82 12.22 3.25
CA ASP A 191 -4.21 13.35 2.42
C ASP A 191 -4.31 13.01 0.93
N PRO A 192 -3.28 12.44 0.27
CA PRO A 192 -3.40 12.02 -1.12
C PRO A 192 -4.46 10.93 -1.34
N LEU A 193 -4.62 9.99 -0.40
CA LEU A 193 -5.63 8.92 -0.51
C LEU A 193 -7.07 9.45 -0.56
N THR A 194 -7.31 10.65 -0.06
CA THR A 194 -8.64 11.29 -0.08
C THR A 194 -8.88 12.19 -1.29
N ARG A 195 -7.82 12.52 -2.04
CA ARG A 195 -7.90 13.36 -3.25
C ARG A 195 -8.10 12.57 -4.54
N PHE A 196 -7.69 11.31 -4.54
CA PHE A 196 -7.78 10.42 -5.71
C PHE A 196 -8.79 9.30 -5.46
N PRO A 197 -9.39 8.71 -6.51
CA PRO A 197 -10.39 7.64 -6.38
C PRO A 197 -9.73 6.29 -6.06
N VAL A 198 -9.02 6.23 -4.92
CA VAL A 198 -8.36 5.00 -4.45
C VAL A 198 -9.42 3.99 -4.03
N SER A 199 -9.33 2.77 -4.54
CA SER A 199 -10.24 1.67 -4.27
C SER A 199 -9.94 0.98 -2.94
N ALA A 200 -8.65 0.83 -2.61
CA ALA A 200 -8.18 0.26 -1.35
C ALA A 200 -6.73 0.66 -1.08
N VAL A 201 -6.35 0.58 0.20
CA VAL A 201 -4.99 0.84 0.68
C VAL A 201 -4.52 -0.38 1.47
N PHE A 202 -3.29 -0.82 1.22
CA PHE A 202 -2.62 -1.83 2.03
C PHE A 202 -1.39 -1.24 2.70
N HIS A 203 -1.16 -1.62 3.97
CA HIS A 203 0.06 -1.29 4.70
C HIS A 203 0.44 -2.41 5.67
N GLY A 204 1.66 -2.40 6.17
CA GLY A 204 2.19 -3.29 7.19
C GLY A 204 2.52 -2.56 8.49
N HIS A 205 3.65 -2.89 9.08
CA HIS A 205 4.36 -2.20 10.17
C HIS A 205 3.69 -2.28 11.56
N ALA A 206 2.38 -2.19 11.68
CA ALA A 206 1.69 -2.27 12.97
C ALA A 206 1.28 -3.72 13.28
N HIS A 207 2.20 -4.46 13.94
CA HIS A 207 2.11 -5.91 14.15
C HIS A 207 0.95 -6.35 15.03
N HIS A 208 0.52 -5.47 15.97
CA HIS A 208 -0.59 -5.69 16.90
C HIS A 208 -1.73 -4.69 16.68
N GLY A 209 -1.75 -4.02 15.53
CA GLY A 209 -2.80 -3.09 15.16
C GLY A 209 -4.13 -3.77 14.84
N ARG A 210 -5.05 -3.03 14.22
CA ARG A 210 -6.29 -3.60 13.68
C ARG A 210 -6.15 -3.96 12.22
N PRO A 211 -6.76 -5.07 11.76
CA PRO A 211 -6.62 -5.57 10.40
C PRO A 211 -7.26 -4.66 9.35
N GLU A 212 -8.20 -3.78 9.75
CA GLU A 212 -8.86 -2.86 8.82
C GLU A 212 -9.35 -1.58 9.50
N GLY A 213 -9.42 -0.54 8.68
CA GLY A 213 -9.96 0.77 9.02
C GLY A 213 -10.41 1.49 7.75
N ARG A 214 -10.76 2.78 7.91
CA ARG A 214 -11.18 3.61 6.77
C ARG A 214 -10.60 5.01 6.88
N THR A 215 -10.22 5.57 5.74
CA THR A 215 -9.89 7.01 5.65
C THR A 215 -11.13 7.85 5.93
N ARG A 216 -10.92 9.15 6.17
CA ARG A 216 -12.00 10.13 6.34
C ARG A 216 -12.99 10.19 5.15
N ASN A 217 -12.56 9.78 3.94
CA ASN A 217 -13.41 9.68 2.75
C ASN A 217 -13.89 8.24 2.50
N ASN A 218 -13.86 7.39 3.53
CA ASN A 218 -14.38 6.03 3.52
C ASN A 218 -13.62 5.04 2.61
N VAL A 219 -12.39 5.35 2.18
CA VAL A 219 -11.52 4.39 1.48
C VAL A 219 -11.09 3.30 2.47
N PRO A 220 -11.24 2.01 2.14
CA PRO A 220 -10.81 0.93 3.01
C PRO A 220 -9.28 0.88 3.10
N VAL A 221 -8.77 0.73 4.33
CA VAL A 221 -7.36 0.58 4.66
C VAL A 221 -7.15 -0.73 5.39
N PHE A 222 -6.23 -1.54 4.90
CA PHE A 222 -5.93 -2.86 5.43
C PHE A 222 -4.50 -2.92 5.96
N ASN A 223 -4.36 -3.24 7.25
CA ASN A 223 -3.11 -3.61 7.84
C ASN A 223 -2.89 -5.11 7.58
N VAL A 224 -1.84 -5.43 6.86
CA VAL A 224 -1.55 -6.79 6.38
C VAL A 224 -0.25 -7.36 6.94
N SER A 225 0.21 -6.85 8.09
CA SER A 225 1.34 -7.43 8.82
C SER A 225 1.10 -8.92 9.08
N ILE A 226 2.08 -9.76 8.76
CA ILE A 226 1.93 -11.23 8.87
C ILE A 226 1.59 -11.69 10.29
N SER A 227 2.13 -11.00 11.31
CA SER A 227 1.84 -11.30 12.73
C SER A 227 0.35 -11.14 12.99
N LEU A 228 -0.22 -9.99 12.62
CA LEU A 228 -1.63 -9.69 12.76
C LEU A 228 -2.50 -10.61 11.90
N MET A 229 -2.06 -10.93 10.68
CA MET A 229 -2.80 -11.82 9.79
C MET A 229 -2.86 -13.25 10.34
N ARG A 230 -1.79 -13.76 10.92
CA ARG A 230 -1.77 -15.08 11.58
C ARG A 230 -2.67 -15.15 12.79
N GLU A 231 -2.76 -14.08 13.57
CA GLU A 231 -3.65 -14.00 14.73
C GLU A 231 -5.11 -13.91 14.30
N THR A 232 -5.41 -13.05 13.32
CA THR A 232 -6.79 -12.75 12.91
C THR A 232 -7.36 -13.81 11.95
N PHE A 233 -6.55 -14.35 11.06
CA PHE A 233 -6.96 -15.27 9.99
C PHE A 233 -6.00 -16.49 9.91
N PRO A 234 -5.92 -17.34 10.93
CA PRO A 234 -4.89 -18.40 11.02
C PRO A 234 -4.90 -19.36 9.84
N GLU A 235 -6.06 -19.68 9.27
CA GLU A 235 -6.19 -20.58 8.13
C GLU A 235 -5.71 -19.98 6.80
N ARG A 236 -5.76 -18.64 6.71
CA ARG A 236 -5.37 -17.88 5.52
C ARG A 236 -4.71 -16.55 5.94
N PRO A 237 -3.45 -16.58 6.37
CA PRO A 237 -2.80 -15.44 7.01
C PRO A 237 -2.33 -14.36 6.00
N PHE A 238 -3.24 -13.90 5.15
CA PHE A 238 -3.09 -12.78 4.23
C PHE A 238 -4.47 -12.16 3.95
N ARG A 239 -4.47 -10.88 3.59
CA ARG A 239 -5.71 -10.23 3.13
C ARG A 239 -5.98 -10.59 1.69
N LEU A 240 -7.20 -10.98 1.38
CA LEU A 240 -7.67 -11.16 0.01
C LEU A 240 -8.84 -10.20 -0.23
N ILE A 241 -8.78 -9.43 -1.32
CA ILE A 241 -9.89 -8.61 -1.81
C ILE A 241 -10.17 -8.92 -3.27
N GLU A 242 -11.39 -8.61 -3.70
CA GLU A 242 -11.82 -8.69 -5.09
C GLU A 242 -12.20 -7.30 -5.60
N LEU A 243 -11.61 -6.88 -6.71
CA LEU A 243 -11.98 -5.65 -7.40
C LEU A 243 -12.68 -6.01 -8.72
N GLY A 244 -13.99 -5.80 -8.76
CA GLY A 244 -14.79 -5.90 -9.98
C GLY A 244 -14.49 -4.77 -10.95
N ALA A 245 -14.91 -4.93 -12.22
CA ALA A 245 -14.94 -3.80 -13.15
C ALA A 245 -15.88 -2.73 -12.57
N THR A 246 -15.40 -1.49 -12.48
CA THR A 246 -16.28 -0.34 -12.23
C THR A 246 -17.28 -0.28 -13.39
N ALA A 247 -18.56 -0.23 -13.08
CA ALA A 247 -19.57 0.05 -14.11
C ALA A 247 -19.18 1.38 -14.78
N PRO A 248 -19.19 1.48 -16.13
CA PRO A 248 -18.86 2.72 -16.80
C PRO A 248 -19.76 3.82 -16.21
N LEU A 249 -19.16 4.93 -15.77
CA LEU A 249 -19.90 6.12 -15.40
C LEU A 249 -20.77 6.47 -16.61
N LEU A 250 -22.09 6.26 -16.49
CA LEU A 250 -23.05 6.70 -17.49
C LEU A 250 -22.79 8.19 -17.67
N ALA A 251 -22.34 8.55 -18.87
CA ALA A 251 -22.14 9.94 -19.25
C ALA A 251 -23.45 10.68 -18.94
N THR A 252 -23.41 11.56 -17.97
CA THR A 252 -24.53 12.46 -17.68
C THR A 252 -24.75 13.25 -18.94
N GLU A 253 -25.83 12.93 -19.67
CA GLU A 253 -26.31 13.71 -20.80
C GLU A 253 -26.41 15.16 -20.34
N ARG A 254 -25.58 16.00 -20.94
CA ARG A 254 -25.75 17.46 -20.83
C ARG A 254 -27.12 17.78 -21.43
N ARG A 255 -28.09 18.04 -20.57
CA ARG A 255 -29.33 18.66 -20.99
C ARG A 255 -28.99 20.02 -21.59
N THR A 256 -28.92 20.08 -22.88
CA THR A 256 -29.02 21.34 -23.65
C THR A 256 -30.43 21.83 -23.54
N GLY A 257 -30.73 22.54 -22.45
CA GLY A 257 -31.98 23.25 -22.29
C GLY A 257 -31.94 24.56 -23.09
N SER A 258 -32.29 24.49 -24.39
CA SER A 258 -32.72 25.65 -25.15
C SER A 258 -34.22 25.81 -24.95
N ASP A 259 -34.64 26.52 -23.93
CA ASP A 259 -36.02 26.97 -23.81
C ASP A 259 -36.05 28.50 -23.95
N ARG A 260 -36.19 28.93 -25.20
CA ARG A 260 -36.53 30.34 -25.51
C ARG A 260 -38.02 30.52 -25.24
N ARG A 261 -38.41 31.05 -24.12
CA ARG A 261 -39.74 31.61 -23.93
C ARG A 261 -39.83 32.95 -24.62
N ALA A 262 -40.65 33.01 -25.64
CA ALA A 262 -41.12 34.26 -26.25
C ALA A 262 -41.94 35.02 -25.23
N VAL A 263 -41.55 36.31 -25.00
CA VAL A 263 -42.37 37.28 -24.28
C VAL A 263 -43.34 37.88 -25.28
N GLU A 264 -44.59 37.53 -25.19
CA GLU A 264 -45.68 38.31 -25.83
C GLU A 264 -45.97 39.52 -24.95
N VAL A 265 -45.80 40.68 -25.59
CA VAL A 265 -46.26 41.99 -25.06
C VAL A 265 -47.66 42.19 -25.58
N HIS A 266 -48.63 42.30 -24.70
CA HIS A 266 -49.96 42.85 -25.01
C HIS A 266 -50.19 44.13 -24.18
N GLY A 267 -50.50 45.19 -24.90
CA GLY A 267 -51.29 46.39 -24.76
C GLY A 267 -51.33 47.15 -23.45
#